data_c3ac7ff7bb92bd33c388afc111d89658
#
_entry.id   c3ac7ff7bb92bd33c388afc111d89658
#
_cell.length_a   1.000
_cell.length_b   1.000
_cell.length_c   1.000
_cell.angle_alpha   90.00
_cell.angle_beta   90.00
_cell.angle_gamma   90.00
#
_symmetry.space_group_name_H-M   'P 1'
#
loop_
_entity.id
_entity.type
_entity.pdbx_description
1 polymer ?
#
loop_
_entity_poly.entity_id
_entity_poly.type
_entity_poly.pdbx_seq_one_letter_code
_entity_poly.pdbx_strand_id
1 'polypeptide(L)'
;MKKVVKFGGSSLANAEQFRKVGDIIRSEEGRRYVVPSAPGKRFSGDTKVTDLLYACYDKAAQGKEFGGIFQEIKERYYEIIRGLDLKLSLEEEFAQIEADFRAQAGTDYAASRGEFINGKIMAAYLGYEFVDAASVIRFDKNGNFDGEKTDRLLGKRLSKCERAVIPGFYGAKEDGTVQTFSRGGSDVTGSLVARAVHADIYENWTDVSGFLVTDPRIVENPAVIETITYRELRELSYMGATVLHEEAIFPVRKEGIPINIRNTNRPQDKGTFIVESTCRKPRYVITGIAGKKGFCSINIEKSMMNSEVGFGRKILQVFEDQGINFEHVPSGIDTMTVYVHQDEFEEKEQQVIAGIHRAVQPDFVEMESDLALIAVVGRGMKSQRGTAGRVFAALAHAHVNVKMIDQGSSELNIIIGVENRDFETAVKAIYDIFVETQL
;
A
#
# COMPACT_ATOMS: atom_id res chain seq x y z
N MET A 1 -17.51 18.80 -10.54
CA MET A 1 -16.40 17.85 -10.37
C MET A 1 -16.95 16.59 -9.71
N LYS A 2 -16.72 15.43 -10.31
CA LYS A 2 -17.22 14.14 -9.81
C LYS A 2 -16.12 13.45 -9.01
N LYS A 3 -16.39 13.12 -7.75
CA LYS A 3 -15.42 12.50 -6.86
C LYS A 3 -15.92 11.15 -6.37
N VAL A 4 -15.00 10.21 -6.27
CA VAL A 4 -15.17 8.97 -5.53
C VAL A 4 -14.38 9.08 -4.24
N VAL A 5 -15.00 8.73 -3.12
CA VAL A 5 -14.39 8.81 -1.80
C VAL A 5 -14.38 7.45 -1.13
N LYS A 6 -13.21 6.96 -0.74
CA LYS A 6 -13.06 5.73 0.04
C LYS A 6 -12.67 6.09 1.47
N PHE A 7 -13.27 5.42 2.44
CA PHE A 7 -12.93 5.58 3.85
C PHE A 7 -12.39 4.28 4.43
N GLY A 8 -11.22 4.36 5.06
CA GLY A 8 -10.60 3.23 5.76
C GLY A 8 -11.33 2.85 7.04
N GLY A 9 -11.03 1.66 7.58
CA GLY A 9 -11.72 1.13 8.75
C GLY A 9 -11.56 2.00 10.01
N SER A 10 -10.41 2.62 10.24
CA SER A 10 -10.18 3.57 11.35
C SER A 10 -11.12 4.79 11.28
N SER A 11 -11.46 5.22 10.07
CA SER A 11 -12.40 6.31 9.80
C SER A 11 -13.87 5.93 10.02
N LEU A 12 -14.16 4.64 10.25
CA LEU A 12 -15.51 4.09 10.37
C LEU A 12 -15.68 3.21 11.62
N ALA A 13 -14.79 3.38 12.60
CA ALA A 13 -14.73 2.52 13.77
C ALA A 13 -15.92 2.64 14.74
N ASN A 14 -16.60 3.78 14.76
CA ASN A 14 -17.73 4.09 15.64
C ASN A 14 -18.60 5.25 15.09
N ALA A 15 -19.69 5.56 15.77
CA ALA A 15 -20.65 6.60 15.35
C ALA A 15 -20.02 8.00 15.25
N GLU A 16 -19.05 8.36 16.12
CA GLU A 16 -18.36 9.64 16.04
C GLU A 16 -17.58 9.78 14.73
N GLN A 17 -16.84 8.74 14.36
CA GLN A 17 -16.11 8.70 13.09
C GLN A 17 -17.07 8.74 11.89
N PHE A 18 -18.19 8.04 11.95
CA PHE A 18 -19.23 8.13 10.93
C PHE A 18 -19.79 9.56 10.74
N ARG A 19 -20.00 10.31 11.84
CA ARG A 19 -20.40 11.72 11.74
C ARG A 19 -19.37 12.57 11.02
N LYS A 20 -18.08 12.43 11.38
CA LYS A 20 -16.98 13.13 10.68
C LYS A 20 -16.96 12.79 9.18
N VAL A 21 -17.11 11.51 8.85
CA VAL A 21 -17.19 11.04 7.45
C VAL A 21 -18.41 11.64 6.74
N GLY A 22 -19.57 11.66 7.39
CA GLY A 22 -20.78 12.30 6.84
C GLY A 22 -20.61 13.78 6.58
N ASP A 23 -19.98 14.50 7.50
CA ASP A 23 -19.70 15.94 7.36
C ASP A 23 -18.71 16.19 6.20
N ILE A 24 -17.67 15.36 6.08
CA ILE A 24 -16.74 15.39 4.95
C ILE A 24 -17.50 15.18 3.63
N ILE A 25 -18.35 14.18 3.52
CA ILE A 25 -19.08 13.88 2.29
C ILE A 25 -20.03 15.03 1.93
N ARG A 26 -20.81 15.54 2.91
CA ARG A 26 -21.78 16.62 2.71
C ARG A 26 -21.14 17.98 2.43
N SER A 27 -19.88 18.19 2.85
CA SER A 27 -19.17 19.47 2.64
C SER A 27 -18.86 19.74 1.15
N GLU A 28 -19.02 18.75 0.25
CA GLU A 28 -18.75 18.91 -1.18
C GLU A 28 -19.66 18.03 -2.03
N GLU A 29 -20.53 18.66 -2.84
CA GLU A 29 -21.51 17.97 -3.70
C GLU A 29 -20.89 16.99 -4.71
N GLY A 30 -19.63 17.18 -5.04
CA GLY A 30 -18.88 16.29 -5.94
C GLY A 30 -18.63 14.90 -5.39
N ARG A 31 -18.69 14.69 -4.07
CA ARG A 31 -18.47 13.41 -3.36
C ARG A 31 -19.71 12.52 -3.46
N ARG A 32 -19.94 11.97 -4.64
CA ARG A 32 -21.17 11.26 -4.99
C ARG A 32 -21.11 9.76 -4.77
N TYR A 33 -19.93 9.16 -4.90
CA TYR A 33 -19.73 7.71 -4.78
C TYR A 33 -18.83 7.41 -3.59
N VAL A 34 -19.35 6.65 -2.66
CA VAL A 34 -18.71 6.37 -1.36
C VAL A 34 -18.37 4.89 -1.27
N VAL A 35 -17.12 4.59 -0.93
CA VAL A 35 -16.63 3.22 -0.73
C VAL A 35 -16.18 3.04 0.72
N PRO A 36 -17.03 2.51 1.60
CA PRO A 36 -16.65 2.23 2.99
C PRO A 36 -15.94 0.89 3.12
N SER A 37 -14.93 0.86 4.01
CA SER A 37 -14.38 -0.38 4.56
C SER A 37 -15.23 -0.87 5.75
N ALA A 38 -14.97 -2.08 6.25
CA ALA A 38 -15.51 -2.55 7.52
C ALA A 38 -15.02 -1.66 8.69
N PRO A 39 -15.73 -1.63 9.83
CA PRO A 39 -15.30 -0.90 11.01
C PRO A 39 -13.94 -1.39 11.52
N GLY A 40 -13.00 -0.48 11.68
CA GLY A 40 -11.68 -0.74 12.25
C GLY A 40 -11.69 -0.83 13.77
N LYS A 41 -10.51 -0.76 14.37
CA LYS A 41 -10.34 -0.72 15.83
C LYS A 41 -10.83 0.61 16.39
N ARG A 42 -11.55 0.57 17.51
CA ARG A 42 -11.98 1.77 18.28
C ARG A 42 -10.84 2.33 19.15
N PHE A 43 -9.93 1.43 19.59
CA PHE A 43 -8.73 1.73 20.40
C PHE A 43 -7.65 0.66 20.15
N SER A 44 -6.44 0.84 20.64
CA SER A 44 -5.28 -0.01 20.31
C SER A 44 -5.44 -1.49 20.66
N GLY A 45 -6.16 -1.81 21.74
CA GLY A 45 -6.44 -3.19 22.18
C GLY A 45 -7.69 -3.83 21.56
N ASP A 46 -8.42 -3.12 20.71
CA ASP A 46 -9.66 -3.61 20.09
C ASP A 46 -9.39 -4.59 18.93
N THR A 47 -10.38 -5.43 18.61
CA THR A 47 -10.32 -6.35 17.47
C THR A 47 -11.08 -5.75 16.29
N LYS A 48 -10.54 -5.86 15.07
CA LYS A 48 -11.26 -5.44 13.87
C LYS A 48 -12.47 -6.34 13.63
N VAL A 49 -13.55 -5.77 13.09
CA VAL A 49 -14.75 -6.55 12.74
C VAL A 49 -14.43 -7.68 11.74
N THR A 50 -13.53 -7.45 10.79
CA THR A 50 -13.11 -8.49 9.84
C THR A 50 -12.41 -9.66 10.53
N ASP A 51 -11.58 -9.40 11.55
CA ASP A 51 -10.93 -10.46 12.34
C ASP A 51 -11.94 -11.26 13.17
N LEU A 52 -12.97 -10.58 13.73
CA LEU A 52 -14.08 -11.24 14.42
C LEU A 52 -14.90 -12.12 13.47
N LEU A 53 -15.14 -11.65 12.23
CA LEU A 53 -15.86 -12.43 11.21
C LEU A 53 -15.09 -13.69 10.81
N TYR A 54 -13.76 -13.61 10.63
CA TYR A 54 -12.93 -14.79 10.40
C TYR A 54 -13.01 -15.77 11.59
N ALA A 55 -12.80 -15.28 12.81
CA ALA A 55 -12.86 -16.12 14.01
C ALA A 55 -14.26 -16.78 14.20
N CYS A 56 -15.30 -16.06 13.85
CA CYS A 56 -16.68 -16.56 13.88
C CYS A 56 -16.87 -17.69 12.85
N TYR A 57 -16.45 -17.47 11.61
CA TYR A 57 -16.56 -18.44 10.53
C TYR A 57 -15.70 -19.68 10.78
N ASP A 58 -14.47 -19.54 11.28
CA ASP A 58 -13.61 -20.67 11.61
C ASP A 58 -14.23 -21.60 12.65
N LYS A 59 -14.94 -21.04 13.66
CA LYS A 59 -15.70 -21.85 14.61
C LYS A 59 -16.89 -22.56 13.95
N ALA A 60 -17.62 -21.86 13.09
CA ALA A 60 -18.73 -22.44 12.35
C ALA A 60 -18.28 -23.60 11.46
N ALA A 61 -17.15 -23.45 10.75
CA ALA A 61 -16.56 -24.48 9.91
C ALA A 61 -16.10 -25.72 10.70
N GLN A 62 -15.75 -25.54 11.99
CA GLN A 62 -15.41 -26.63 12.92
C GLN A 62 -16.63 -27.22 13.63
N GLY A 63 -17.84 -26.78 13.31
CA GLY A 63 -19.07 -27.20 14.00
C GLY A 63 -19.16 -26.75 15.47
N LYS A 64 -18.36 -25.72 15.84
CA LYS A 64 -18.34 -25.16 17.20
C LYS A 64 -19.31 -23.97 17.32
N GLU A 65 -19.74 -23.70 18.55
CA GLU A 65 -20.57 -22.53 18.83
C GLU A 65 -19.81 -21.22 18.61
N PHE A 66 -20.43 -20.34 17.84
CA PHE A 66 -19.87 -19.03 17.50
C PHE A 66 -20.78 -17.85 17.90
N GLY A 67 -21.96 -18.13 18.46
CA GLY A 67 -22.97 -17.13 18.80
C GLY A 67 -22.47 -15.97 19.66
N GLY A 68 -21.52 -16.21 20.58
CA GLY A 68 -20.92 -15.16 21.40
C GLY A 68 -20.14 -14.14 20.58
N ILE A 69 -19.28 -14.58 19.65
CA ILE A 69 -18.52 -13.69 18.77
C ILE A 69 -19.47 -12.98 17.80
N PHE A 70 -20.45 -13.70 17.27
CA PHE A 70 -21.43 -13.12 16.35
C PHE A 70 -22.27 -12.05 17.01
N GLN A 71 -22.65 -12.23 18.29
CA GLN A 71 -23.36 -11.22 19.07
C GLN A 71 -22.49 -9.97 19.30
N GLU A 72 -21.19 -10.12 19.52
CA GLU A 72 -20.26 -9.00 19.61
C GLU A 72 -20.21 -8.19 18.29
N ILE A 73 -20.17 -8.89 17.14
CA ILE A 73 -20.23 -8.24 15.83
C ILE A 73 -21.53 -7.46 15.66
N LYS A 74 -22.68 -8.07 15.97
CA LYS A 74 -24.00 -7.41 15.91
C LYS A 74 -24.01 -6.14 16.77
N GLU A 75 -23.55 -6.23 18.02
CA GLU A 75 -23.55 -5.13 18.96
C GLU A 75 -22.68 -3.96 18.46
N ARG A 76 -21.50 -4.22 17.87
CA ARG A 76 -20.65 -3.20 17.24
C ARG A 76 -21.41 -2.38 16.20
N TYR A 77 -22.19 -3.01 15.35
CA TYR A 77 -22.98 -2.32 14.33
C TYR A 77 -24.19 -1.59 14.93
N TYR A 78 -24.87 -2.18 15.91
CA TYR A 78 -25.99 -1.54 16.57
C TYR A 78 -25.54 -0.33 17.43
N GLU A 79 -24.34 -0.35 18.02
CA GLU A 79 -23.76 0.84 18.65
C GLU A 79 -23.60 1.99 17.65
N ILE A 80 -23.14 1.71 16.43
CA ILE A 80 -23.04 2.71 15.37
C ILE A 80 -24.45 3.22 14.98
N ILE A 81 -25.40 2.33 14.72
CA ILE A 81 -26.77 2.69 14.34
C ILE A 81 -27.44 3.55 15.40
N ARG A 82 -27.39 3.14 16.68
CA ARG A 82 -27.94 3.92 17.80
C ARG A 82 -27.23 5.26 17.95
N GLY A 83 -25.91 5.28 17.86
CA GLY A 83 -25.13 6.50 17.97
C GLY A 83 -25.37 7.49 16.82
N LEU A 84 -25.90 7.05 15.68
CA LEU A 84 -26.30 7.88 14.54
C LEU A 84 -27.79 8.21 14.51
N ASP A 85 -28.56 7.78 15.51
CA ASP A 85 -30.03 7.92 15.58
C ASP A 85 -30.78 7.35 14.35
N LEU A 86 -30.24 6.27 13.75
CA LEU A 86 -30.82 5.69 12.55
C LEU A 86 -31.96 4.72 12.88
N LYS A 87 -33.04 4.82 12.14
CA LYS A 87 -34.14 3.86 12.15
C LYS A 87 -33.87 2.74 11.14
N LEU A 88 -32.81 1.97 11.39
CA LEU A 88 -32.37 0.86 10.52
C LEU A 88 -32.37 -0.42 11.36
N SER A 89 -33.05 -1.46 10.89
CA SER A 89 -32.92 -2.83 11.38
C SER A 89 -32.08 -3.64 10.39
N LEU A 90 -31.18 -4.44 10.92
CA LEU A 90 -30.33 -5.38 10.16
C LEU A 90 -30.52 -6.84 10.63
N GLU A 91 -31.67 -7.12 11.28
CA GLU A 91 -31.93 -8.46 11.81
C GLU A 91 -32.03 -9.52 10.70
N GLU A 92 -32.64 -9.17 9.56
CA GLU A 92 -32.73 -10.07 8.40
C GLU A 92 -31.35 -10.39 7.83
N GLU A 93 -30.51 -9.36 7.67
CA GLU A 93 -29.14 -9.52 7.20
C GLU A 93 -28.31 -10.38 8.14
N PHE A 94 -28.39 -10.13 9.44
CA PHE A 94 -27.65 -10.92 10.43
C PHE A 94 -28.16 -12.36 10.50
N ALA A 95 -29.45 -12.59 10.41
CA ALA A 95 -30.03 -13.94 10.37
C ALA A 95 -29.55 -14.69 9.12
N GLN A 96 -29.50 -14.03 7.97
CA GLN A 96 -28.98 -14.63 6.74
C GLN A 96 -27.47 -14.94 6.87
N ILE A 97 -26.66 -14.02 7.38
CA ILE A 97 -25.23 -14.23 7.58
C ILE A 97 -24.97 -15.42 8.52
N GLU A 98 -25.73 -15.52 9.60
CA GLU A 98 -25.60 -16.65 10.53
C GLU A 98 -25.96 -17.98 9.86
N ALA A 99 -27.03 -18.01 9.07
CA ALA A 99 -27.42 -19.19 8.29
C ALA A 99 -26.35 -19.58 7.27
N ASP A 100 -25.77 -18.60 6.56
CA ASP A 100 -24.74 -18.82 5.57
C ASP A 100 -23.41 -19.30 6.21
N PHE A 101 -23.08 -18.85 7.42
CA PHE A 101 -21.94 -19.38 8.19
C PHE A 101 -22.15 -20.85 8.55
N ARG A 102 -23.35 -21.22 9.01
CA ARG A 102 -23.71 -22.62 9.27
C ARG A 102 -23.68 -23.47 8.00
N ALA A 103 -24.04 -22.89 6.85
CA ALA A 103 -23.99 -23.52 5.53
C ALA A 103 -22.60 -23.54 4.91
N GLN A 104 -21.57 -23.00 5.60
CA GLN A 104 -20.19 -22.92 5.14
C GLN A 104 -20.01 -22.19 3.80
N ALA A 105 -20.57 -20.99 3.69
CA ALA A 105 -20.54 -20.16 2.48
C ALA A 105 -19.15 -19.65 2.05
N GLY A 106 -18.09 -19.92 2.82
CA GLY A 106 -16.71 -19.59 2.51
C GLY A 106 -16.14 -18.44 3.33
N THR A 107 -14.81 -18.44 3.44
CA THR A 107 -14.04 -17.42 4.19
C THR A 107 -14.18 -16.03 3.57
N ASP A 108 -14.18 -15.95 2.25
CA ASP A 108 -14.36 -14.69 1.53
C ASP A 108 -15.74 -14.08 1.74
N TYR A 109 -16.77 -14.93 1.75
CA TYR A 109 -18.11 -14.51 2.12
C TYR A 109 -18.11 -13.90 3.53
N ALA A 110 -17.56 -14.63 4.51
CA ALA A 110 -17.53 -14.18 5.89
C ALA A 110 -16.83 -12.80 6.02
N ALA A 111 -15.62 -12.67 5.48
CA ALA A 111 -14.86 -11.43 5.52
C ALA A 111 -15.62 -10.26 4.90
N SER A 112 -16.26 -10.46 3.74
CA SER A 112 -16.97 -9.42 3.00
C SER A 112 -18.17 -8.83 3.74
N ARG A 113 -18.73 -9.58 4.72
CA ARG A 113 -19.93 -9.13 5.48
C ARG A 113 -19.64 -7.89 6.31
N GLY A 114 -18.38 -7.67 6.67
CA GLY A 114 -17.95 -6.45 7.35
C GLY A 114 -18.27 -5.20 6.55
N GLU A 115 -17.80 -5.15 5.32
CA GLU A 115 -18.04 -4.04 4.40
C GLU A 115 -19.51 -3.99 3.94
N PHE A 116 -20.13 -5.13 3.72
CA PHE A 116 -21.53 -5.21 3.31
C PHE A 116 -22.46 -4.52 4.32
N ILE A 117 -22.38 -4.90 5.60
CA ILE A 117 -23.19 -4.31 6.67
C ILE A 117 -22.84 -2.82 6.84
N ASN A 118 -21.55 -2.49 6.86
CA ASN A 118 -21.11 -1.10 7.00
C ASN A 118 -21.57 -0.22 5.84
N GLY A 119 -21.60 -0.77 4.63
CA GLY A 119 -22.12 -0.10 3.45
C GLY A 119 -23.61 0.20 3.55
N LYS A 120 -24.41 -0.72 4.08
CA LYS A 120 -25.85 -0.50 4.32
C LYS A 120 -26.10 0.62 5.34
N ILE A 121 -25.34 0.63 6.45
CA ILE A 121 -25.42 1.70 7.45
C ILE A 121 -25.03 3.04 6.83
N MET A 122 -23.95 3.09 6.07
CA MET A 122 -23.49 4.31 5.41
C MET A 122 -24.51 4.83 4.40
N ALA A 123 -25.13 3.93 3.62
CA ALA A 123 -26.17 4.29 2.67
C ALA A 123 -27.40 4.89 3.36
N ALA A 124 -27.85 4.27 4.44
CA ALA A 124 -28.96 4.77 5.24
C ALA A 124 -28.64 6.12 5.90
N TYR A 125 -27.41 6.28 6.42
CA TYR A 125 -26.97 7.52 7.07
C TYR A 125 -26.87 8.72 6.11
N LEU A 126 -26.45 8.47 4.87
CA LEU A 126 -26.31 9.50 3.85
C LEU A 126 -27.60 9.73 3.04
N GLY A 127 -28.54 8.78 3.06
CA GLY A 127 -29.67 8.75 2.12
C GLY A 127 -29.25 8.43 0.69
N TYR A 128 -28.16 7.66 0.50
CA TYR A 128 -27.62 7.29 -0.80
C TYR A 128 -28.09 5.88 -1.19
N GLU A 129 -28.07 5.61 -2.50
CA GLU A 129 -28.41 4.29 -3.00
C GLU A 129 -27.34 3.24 -2.62
N PHE A 130 -27.74 2.13 -2.05
CA PHE A 130 -26.83 0.99 -1.77
C PHE A 130 -26.66 0.15 -3.04
N VAL A 131 -25.40 -0.09 -3.43
CA VAL A 131 -25.05 -0.97 -4.56
C VAL A 131 -24.14 -2.07 -4.05
N ASP A 132 -24.66 -3.29 -3.94
CA ASP A 132 -23.87 -4.43 -3.51
C ASP A 132 -22.72 -4.69 -4.50
N ALA A 133 -21.49 -4.71 -3.99
CA ALA A 133 -20.29 -4.97 -4.78
C ALA A 133 -20.33 -6.31 -5.50
N ALA A 134 -20.93 -7.36 -4.89
CA ALA A 134 -21.11 -8.66 -5.51
C ALA A 134 -21.97 -8.61 -6.79
N SER A 135 -22.81 -7.60 -6.95
CA SER A 135 -23.66 -7.43 -8.16
C SER A 135 -22.92 -6.79 -9.33
N VAL A 136 -21.81 -6.10 -9.08
CA VAL A 136 -21.15 -5.23 -10.09
C VAL A 136 -19.65 -5.49 -10.26
N ILE A 137 -18.98 -6.09 -9.30
CA ILE A 137 -17.56 -6.49 -9.35
C ILE A 137 -17.47 -7.99 -9.63
N ARG A 138 -16.71 -8.38 -10.65
CA ARG A 138 -16.67 -9.75 -11.15
C ARG A 138 -15.28 -10.36 -11.14
N PHE A 139 -15.26 -11.63 -10.79
CA PHE A 139 -14.12 -12.53 -10.92
C PHE A 139 -14.49 -13.66 -11.88
N ASP A 140 -13.49 -14.21 -12.57
CA ASP A 140 -13.67 -15.40 -13.39
C ASP A 140 -13.84 -16.67 -12.51
N LYS A 141 -14.06 -17.81 -13.15
CA LYS A 141 -14.22 -19.10 -12.46
C LYS A 141 -12.96 -19.53 -11.67
N ASN A 142 -11.78 -19.04 -12.05
CA ASN A 142 -10.52 -19.34 -11.41
C ASN A 142 -10.19 -18.37 -10.27
N GLY A 143 -11.01 -17.33 -10.09
CA GLY A 143 -10.82 -16.30 -9.07
C GLY A 143 -9.96 -15.11 -9.54
N ASN A 144 -9.66 -14.99 -10.83
CA ASN A 144 -8.97 -13.82 -11.34
C ASN A 144 -9.97 -12.68 -11.55
N PHE A 145 -9.53 -11.47 -11.28
CA PHE A 145 -10.36 -10.28 -11.46
C PHE A 145 -10.70 -10.03 -12.94
N ASP A 146 -12.00 -9.92 -13.26
CA ASP A 146 -12.52 -9.60 -14.59
C ASP A 146 -12.77 -8.09 -14.70
N GLY A 147 -11.76 -7.35 -15.15
CA GLY A 147 -11.81 -5.89 -15.26
C GLY A 147 -12.83 -5.38 -16.28
N GLU A 148 -12.93 -6.01 -17.46
CA GLU A 148 -13.83 -5.56 -18.53
C GLU A 148 -15.31 -5.74 -18.13
N LYS A 149 -15.63 -6.90 -17.57
CA LYS A 149 -16.99 -7.18 -17.10
C LYS A 149 -17.38 -6.27 -15.95
N THR A 150 -16.44 -6.04 -15.01
CA THR A 150 -16.63 -5.11 -13.90
C THR A 150 -16.89 -3.70 -14.37
N ASP A 151 -16.07 -3.15 -15.26
CA ASP A 151 -16.25 -1.78 -15.78
C ASP A 151 -17.62 -1.59 -16.46
N ARG A 152 -18.01 -2.56 -17.26
CA ARG A 152 -19.31 -2.53 -17.93
C ARG A 152 -20.48 -2.56 -16.93
N LEU A 153 -20.41 -3.43 -15.91
CA LEU A 153 -21.48 -3.56 -14.90
C LEU A 153 -21.54 -2.35 -13.99
N LEU A 154 -20.39 -1.90 -13.44
CA LEU A 154 -20.28 -0.70 -12.61
C LEU A 154 -20.75 0.54 -13.38
N GLY A 155 -20.22 0.78 -14.57
CA GLY A 155 -20.61 1.93 -15.41
C GLY A 155 -22.11 1.94 -15.70
N LYS A 156 -22.69 0.81 -16.13
CA LYS A 156 -24.13 0.67 -16.39
C LYS A 156 -24.97 0.89 -15.13
N ARG A 157 -24.53 0.39 -13.96
CA ARG A 157 -25.27 0.51 -12.69
C ARG A 157 -25.21 1.93 -12.16
N LEU A 158 -24.00 2.50 -12.09
CA LEU A 158 -23.77 3.82 -11.51
C LEU A 158 -24.20 4.99 -12.40
N SER A 159 -24.34 4.78 -13.71
CA SER A 159 -24.95 5.79 -14.60
C SER A 159 -26.41 6.08 -14.27
N LYS A 160 -27.09 5.18 -13.52
CA LYS A 160 -28.49 5.34 -13.07
C LYS A 160 -28.59 5.92 -11.66
N CYS A 161 -27.47 6.06 -10.95
CA CYS A 161 -27.44 6.56 -9.58
C CYS A 161 -26.81 7.95 -9.56
N GLU A 162 -27.49 8.91 -8.96
CA GLU A 162 -26.89 10.22 -8.71
C GLU A 162 -25.82 10.13 -7.63
N ARG A 163 -26.12 9.36 -6.57
CA ARG A 163 -25.26 9.14 -5.41
C ARG A 163 -25.38 7.68 -4.96
N ALA A 164 -24.27 7.03 -4.68
CA ALA A 164 -24.27 5.63 -4.27
C ALA A 164 -23.21 5.30 -3.24
N VAL A 165 -23.48 4.28 -2.42
CA VAL A 165 -22.53 3.62 -1.54
C VAL A 165 -22.26 2.22 -2.09
N ILE A 166 -21.00 1.91 -2.33
CA ILE A 166 -20.53 0.61 -2.83
C ILE A 166 -19.59 0.03 -1.77
N PRO A 167 -19.93 -1.06 -1.08
CA PRO A 167 -19.02 -1.68 -0.12
C PRO A 167 -17.69 -2.05 -0.77
N GLY A 168 -16.59 -1.80 -0.07
CA GLY A 168 -15.26 -2.15 -0.55
C GLY A 168 -14.94 -3.63 -0.44
N PHE A 169 -13.74 -4.04 -0.90
CA PHE A 169 -13.06 -5.30 -0.60
C PHE A 169 -13.50 -6.54 -1.39
N TYR A 170 -14.72 -6.65 -1.90
CA TYR A 170 -15.22 -7.89 -2.49
C TYR A 170 -15.98 -7.71 -3.81
N GLY A 171 -16.20 -8.82 -4.48
CA GLY A 171 -17.08 -8.99 -5.63
C GLY A 171 -17.62 -10.41 -5.65
N ALA A 172 -18.02 -10.92 -6.81
CA ALA A 172 -18.49 -12.28 -6.97
C ALA A 172 -18.01 -12.94 -8.26
N LYS A 173 -17.88 -14.26 -8.24
CA LYS A 173 -17.69 -15.11 -9.41
C LYS A 173 -19.00 -15.18 -10.22
N GLU A 174 -18.95 -15.86 -11.36
CA GLU A 174 -20.12 -16.01 -12.23
C GLU A 174 -21.26 -16.82 -11.60
N ASP A 175 -20.91 -17.78 -10.77
CA ASP A 175 -21.86 -18.62 -10.01
C ASP A 175 -22.47 -17.91 -8.79
N GLY A 176 -22.07 -16.67 -8.52
CA GLY A 176 -22.52 -15.89 -7.36
C GLY A 176 -21.67 -16.05 -6.11
N THR A 177 -20.67 -16.96 -6.12
CA THR A 177 -19.75 -17.13 -4.98
C THR A 177 -18.99 -15.84 -4.74
N VAL A 178 -19.05 -15.32 -3.50
CA VAL A 178 -18.34 -14.11 -3.10
C VAL A 178 -16.83 -14.38 -3.09
N GLN A 179 -16.07 -13.42 -3.57
CA GLN A 179 -14.63 -13.42 -3.53
C GLN A 179 -14.09 -12.06 -3.11
N THR A 180 -13.05 -12.08 -2.26
CA THR A 180 -12.36 -10.88 -1.79
C THR A 180 -11.10 -10.59 -2.60
N PHE A 181 -10.66 -9.32 -2.61
CA PHE A 181 -9.32 -8.95 -3.09
C PHE A 181 -8.28 -9.29 -2.03
N SER A 182 -7.09 -9.72 -2.45
CA SER A 182 -6.04 -10.23 -1.57
C SER A 182 -5.49 -9.18 -0.59
N ARG A 183 -5.30 -7.94 -1.03
CA ARG A 183 -4.78 -6.82 -0.21
C ARG A 183 -5.38 -5.49 -0.66
N GLY A 184 -5.55 -4.57 0.27
CA GLY A 184 -6.04 -3.21 -0.04
C GLY A 184 -7.39 -3.19 -0.76
N GLY A 185 -8.24 -4.21 -0.56
CA GLY A 185 -9.41 -4.45 -1.39
C GLY A 185 -10.41 -3.31 -1.46
N SER A 186 -10.59 -2.55 -0.37
CA SER A 186 -11.44 -1.35 -0.41
C SER A 186 -10.80 -0.23 -1.25
N ASP A 187 -9.46 -0.14 -1.28
CA ASP A 187 -8.74 0.81 -2.14
C ASP A 187 -8.89 0.42 -3.61
N VAL A 188 -8.80 -0.89 -3.92
CA VAL A 188 -9.08 -1.44 -5.26
C VAL A 188 -10.50 -1.10 -5.68
N THR A 189 -11.50 -1.35 -4.83
CA THR A 189 -12.90 -1.02 -5.11
C THR A 189 -13.08 0.47 -5.40
N GLY A 190 -12.46 1.35 -4.59
CA GLY A 190 -12.49 2.80 -4.82
C GLY A 190 -11.93 3.19 -6.18
N SER A 191 -10.81 2.60 -6.57
CA SER A 191 -10.19 2.79 -7.89
C SER A 191 -11.07 2.32 -9.04
N LEU A 192 -11.69 1.15 -8.90
CA LEU A 192 -12.61 0.59 -9.91
C LEU A 192 -13.85 1.48 -10.08
N VAL A 193 -14.43 1.92 -8.97
CA VAL A 193 -15.58 2.85 -9.02
C VAL A 193 -15.15 4.16 -9.67
N ALA A 194 -13.99 4.73 -9.30
CA ALA A 194 -13.50 5.98 -9.88
C ALA A 194 -13.30 5.88 -11.40
N ARG A 195 -12.73 4.78 -11.88
CA ARG A 195 -12.59 4.49 -13.31
C ARG A 195 -13.94 4.36 -14.00
N ALA A 196 -14.84 3.54 -13.46
CA ALA A 196 -16.14 3.25 -14.07
C ALA A 196 -17.06 4.47 -14.20
N VAL A 197 -16.93 5.46 -13.30
CA VAL A 197 -17.73 6.70 -13.36
C VAL A 197 -16.96 7.86 -14.01
N HIS A 198 -15.74 7.64 -14.49
CA HIS A 198 -14.85 8.69 -15.01
C HIS A 198 -14.73 9.85 -14.03
N ALA A 199 -14.28 9.53 -12.82
CA ALA A 199 -14.14 10.52 -11.76
C ALA A 199 -13.03 11.52 -12.08
N ASP A 200 -13.20 12.76 -11.67
CA ASP A 200 -12.16 13.80 -11.77
C ASP A 200 -11.05 13.59 -10.71
N ILE A 201 -11.41 13.00 -9.57
CA ILE A 201 -10.49 12.70 -8.45
C ILE A 201 -10.99 11.46 -7.69
N TYR A 202 -10.05 10.62 -7.27
CA TYR A 202 -10.28 9.57 -6.27
C TYR A 202 -9.67 10.02 -4.93
N GLU A 203 -10.51 10.32 -3.93
CA GLU A 203 -10.07 10.67 -2.58
C GLU A 203 -10.00 9.40 -1.72
N ASN A 204 -8.83 9.09 -1.17
CA ASN A 204 -8.63 8.02 -0.18
C ASN A 204 -8.44 8.63 1.21
N TRP A 205 -9.46 8.49 2.05
CA TRP A 205 -9.52 9.02 3.40
C TRP A 205 -9.07 7.97 4.41
N THR A 206 -8.07 8.33 5.21
CA THR A 206 -7.43 7.49 6.21
C THR A 206 -7.14 8.30 7.48
N ASP A 207 -6.29 7.83 8.38
CA ASP A 207 -5.87 8.48 9.62
C ASP A 207 -4.56 9.29 9.51
N VAL A 208 -3.96 9.34 8.31
CA VAL A 208 -2.75 10.13 8.04
C VAL A 208 -3.01 11.24 7.03
N SER A 209 -2.31 12.38 7.17
CA SER A 209 -2.49 13.56 6.33
C SER A 209 -1.71 13.51 5.00
N GLY A 210 -1.52 12.33 4.44
CA GLY A 210 -0.77 12.10 3.20
C GLY A 210 0.56 11.39 3.45
N PHE A 211 1.41 11.37 2.44
CA PHE A 211 2.77 10.82 2.55
C PHE A 211 3.71 11.82 3.18
N LEU A 212 4.57 11.33 4.05
CA LEU A 212 5.64 12.11 4.69
C LEU A 212 6.94 11.97 3.90
N VAL A 213 7.77 13.00 3.92
CA VAL A 213 9.08 13.00 3.25
C VAL A 213 9.99 11.89 3.80
N THR A 214 9.84 11.55 5.08
CA THR A 214 10.56 10.44 5.71
C THR A 214 9.74 9.84 6.86
N ASP A 215 10.26 8.78 7.46
CA ASP A 215 9.61 8.05 8.57
C ASP A 215 9.51 8.95 9.82
N PRO A 216 8.29 9.17 10.37
CA PRO A 216 8.11 9.97 11.59
C PRO A 216 8.71 9.36 12.86
N ARG A 217 9.13 8.09 12.80
CA ARG A 217 9.86 7.44 13.89
C ARG A 217 11.34 7.85 13.92
N ILE A 218 11.88 8.35 12.80
CA ILE A 218 13.27 8.79 12.65
C ILE A 218 13.39 10.29 12.78
N VAL A 219 12.51 11.02 12.11
CA VAL A 219 12.45 12.49 12.15
C VAL A 219 11.13 12.92 12.76
N GLU A 220 11.17 13.74 13.78
CA GLU A 220 9.97 14.25 14.43
C GLU A 220 9.23 15.26 13.52
N ASN A 221 7.92 15.03 13.30
CA ASN A 221 7.06 15.90 12.48
C ASN A 221 7.61 16.18 11.07
N PRO A 222 7.95 15.16 10.27
CA PRO A 222 8.52 15.38 8.94
C PRO A 222 7.53 16.07 8.01
N ALA A 223 8.05 16.78 7.02
CA ALA A 223 7.25 17.50 6.04
C ALA A 223 6.33 16.56 5.25
N VAL A 224 5.13 17.05 4.88
CA VAL A 224 4.18 16.32 4.04
C VAL A 224 4.54 16.52 2.55
N ILE A 225 4.49 15.45 1.78
CA ILE A 225 4.64 15.47 0.32
C ILE A 225 3.34 15.99 -0.30
N GLU A 226 3.35 17.16 -0.92
CA GLU A 226 2.14 17.73 -1.54
C GLU A 226 1.72 16.97 -2.80
N THR A 227 2.68 16.61 -3.65
CA THR A 227 2.44 15.90 -4.91
C THR A 227 3.55 14.92 -5.20
N ILE A 228 3.17 13.68 -5.48
CA ILE A 228 4.07 12.58 -5.83
C ILE A 228 3.61 11.95 -7.14
N THR A 229 4.55 11.56 -8.00
CA THR A 229 4.22 10.76 -9.20
C THR A 229 4.16 9.27 -8.85
N TYR A 230 3.44 8.48 -9.66
CA TYR A 230 3.41 7.02 -9.46
C TYR A 230 4.80 6.38 -9.48
N ARG A 231 5.72 6.92 -10.27
CA ARG A 231 7.12 6.42 -10.29
C ARG A 231 7.82 6.68 -8.97
N GLU A 232 7.74 7.90 -8.43
CA GLU A 232 8.32 8.24 -7.13
C GLU A 232 7.68 7.43 -5.99
N LEU A 233 6.34 7.28 -6.03
CA LEU A 233 5.61 6.47 -5.06
C LEU A 233 6.11 5.03 -5.05
N ARG A 234 6.34 4.43 -6.22
CA ARG A 234 6.83 3.07 -6.35
C ARG A 234 8.20 2.88 -5.72
N GLU A 235 9.14 3.81 -6.00
CA GLU A 235 10.47 3.80 -5.38
C GLU A 235 10.40 3.86 -3.85
N LEU A 236 9.61 4.80 -3.31
CA LEU A 236 9.45 4.95 -1.86
C LEU A 236 8.75 3.75 -1.22
N SER A 237 7.71 3.21 -1.87
CA SER A 237 6.95 2.07 -1.35
C SER A 237 7.79 0.79 -1.33
N TYR A 238 8.62 0.55 -2.34
CA TYR A 238 9.54 -0.57 -2.38
C TYR A 238 10.51 -0.53 -1.19
N MET A 239 10.98 0.64 -0.83
CA MET A 239 11.87 0.87 0.31
C MET A 239 11.13 1.02 1.65
N GLY A 240 9.84 0.70 1.72
CA GLY A 240 9.09 0.57 2.97
C GLY A 240 8.17 1.72 3.36
N ALA A 241 8.10 2.81 2.58
CA ALA A 241 7.14 3.90 2.80
C ALA A 241 5.74 3.51 2.29
N THR A 242 5.07 2.57 2.96
CA THR A 242 3.81 2.00 2.48
C THR A 242 2.61 2.72 3.11
N VAL A 243 1.88 3.51 2.33
CA VAL A 243 0.55 4.06 2.70
C VAL A 243 -0.54 3.46 1.83
N LEU A 244 -0.21 3.03 0.62
CA LEU A 244 -1.16 2.50 -0.35
C LEU A 244 -0.53 1.33 -1.12
N HIS A 245 -1.31 0.27 -1.34
CA HIS A 245 -0.85 -0.87 -2.15
C HIS A 245 -0.86 -0.52 -3.65
N GLU A 246 0.21 -0.88 -4.36
CA GLU A 246 0.38 -0.56 -5.78
C GLU A 246 -0.76 -1.14 -6.65
N GLU A 247 -1.19 -2.36 -6.37
CA GLU A 247 -2.29 -3.01 -7.09
C GLU A 247 -3.61 -2.23 -6.97
N ALA A 248 -3.82 -1.54 -5.85
CA ALA A 248 -5.03 -0.77 -5.61
C ALA A 248 -5.15 0.49 -6.48
N ILE A 249 -4.03 1.01 -6.97
CA ILE A 249 -4.00 2.26 -7.75
C ILE A 249 -3.97 2.04 -9.26
N PHE A 250 -3.70 0.82 -9.71
CA PHE A 250 -3.57 0.50 -11.13
C PHE A 250 -4.79 0.91 -11.99
N PRO A 251 -6.05 0.70 -11.55
CA PRO A 251 -7.22 1.07 -12.36
C PRO A 251 -7.31 2.58 -12.65
N VAL A 252 -7.05 3.44 -11.66
CA VAL A 252 -7.11 4.91 -11.84
C VAL A 252 -5.88 5.45 -12.53
N ARG A 253 -4.72 4.83 -12.34
CA ARG A 253 -3.49 5.21 -13.03
C ARG A 253 -3.63 5.10 -14.54
N LYS A 254 -4.21 4.02 -15.04
CA LYS A 254 -4.41 3.78 -16.48
C LYS A 254 -5.27 4.88 -17.12
N GLU A 255 -6.22 5.43 -16.38
CA GLU A 255 -7.11 6.50 -16.83
C GLU A 255 -6.59 7.91 -16.50
N GLY A 256 -5.45 8.03 -15.88
CA GLY A 256 -4.87 9.32 -15.47
C GLY A 256 -5.66 10.05 -14.39
N ILE A 257 -6.51 9.34 -13.64
CA ILE A 257 -7.30 9.92 -12.54
C ILE A 257 -6.39 10.15 -11.34
N PRO A 258 -6.24 11.39 -10.85
CA PRO A 258 -5.43 11.67 -9.67
C PRO A 258 -6.04 11.07 -8.41
N ILE A 259 -5.18 10.59 -7.50
CA ILE A 259 -5.57 10.15 -6.16
C ILE A 259 -5.20 11.24 -5.17
N ASN A 260 -6.05 11.52 -4.19
CA ASN A 260 -5.73 12.39 -3.08
C ASN A 260 -5.85 11.62 -1.76
N ILE A 261 -4.73 11.43 -1.06
CA ILE A 261 -4.69 10.82 0.28
C ILE A 261 -4.99 11.88 1.31
N ARG A 262 -6.04 11.69 2.11
CA ARG A 262 -6.54 12.70 3.05
C ARG A 262 -6.80 12.12 4.44
N ASN A 263 -6.75 12.98 5.45
CA ASN A 263 -6.95 12.61 6.83
C ASN A 263 -8.40 12.90 7.29
N THR A 264 -9.11 11.85 7.70
CA THR A 264 -10.48 11.98 8.24
C THR A 264 -10.55 12.80 9.52
N ASN A 265 -9.50 12.76 10.36
CA ASN A 265 -9.43 13.50 11.61
C ASN A 265 -8.92 14.95 11.43
N ARG A 266 -8.36 15.28 10.26
CA ARG A 266 -7.89 16.61 9.87
C ARG A 266 -8.34 16.93 8.44
N PRO A 267 -9.65 17.07 8.19
CA PRO A 267 -10.19 17.20 6.82
C PRO A 267 -9.77 18.51 6.14
N GLN A 268 -9.26 19.50 6.87
CA GLN A 268 -8.70 20.75 6.33
C GLN A 268 -7.32 20.54 5.69
N ASP A 269 -6.58 19.47 6.05
CA ASP A 269 -5.27 19.18 5.47
C ASP A 269 -5.45 18.79 3.98
N LYS A 270 -4.61 19.37 3.11
CA LYS A 270 -4.68 19.12 1.67
C LYS A 270 -4.31 17.68 1.31
N GLY A 271 -3.54 17.02 2.17
CA GLY A 271 -3.02 15.68 1.92
C GLY A 271 -2.01 15.62 0.77
N THR A 272 -1.82 14.41 0.22
CA THR A 272 -0.89 14.16 -0.90
C THR A 272 -1.67 13.82 -2.16
N PHE A 273 -1.33 14.48 -3.28
CA PHE A 273 -1.81 14.08 -4.60
C PHE A 273 -0.85 13.10 -5.27
N ILE A 274 -1.36 11.97 -5.75
CA ILE A 274 -0.64 11.00 -6.58
C ILE A 274 -1.10 11.19 -8.01
N VAL A 275 -0.15 11.44 -8.93
CA VAL A 275 -0.42 11.76 -10.34
C VAL A 275 0.49 10.97 -11.28
N GLU A 276 0.09 10.78 -12.54
CA GLU A 276 0.96 10.14 -13.55
C GLU A 276 2.16 11.02 -13.89
N SER A 277 1.92 12.33 -14.09
CA SER A 277 2.95 13.32 -14.36
C SER A 277 2.52 14.69 -13.86
N THR A 278 3.49 15.57 -13.65
CA THR A 278 3.20 16.95 -13.24
C THR A 278 4.29 17.90 -13.75
N CYS A 279 3.86 19.06 -14.24
CA CYS A 279 4.74 20.19 -14.59
C CYS A 279 5.06 21.07 -13.37
N ARG A 280 4.43 20.83 -12.22
CA ARG A 280 4.70 21.61 -11.00
C ARG A 280 6.08 21.27 -10.48
N LYS A 281 6.90 22.29 -10.23
CA LYS A 281 8.16 22.11 -9.54
C LYS A 281 7.89 21.57 -8.14
N PRO A 282 8.63 20.56 -7.68
CA PRO A 282 8.51 20.09 -6.30
C PRO A 282 8.97 21.19 -5.34
N ARG A 283 8.44 21.18 -4.12
CA ARG A 283 8.83 22.12 -3.06
C ARG A 283 10.31 21.94 -2.68
N TYR A 284 10.75 20.70 -2.61
CA TYR A 284 12.13 20.31 -2.34
C TYR A 284 12.72 19.60 -3.56
N VAL A 285 14.03 19.52 -3.66
CA VAL A 285 14.74 18.81 -4.73
C VAL A 285 14.40 17.32 -4.69
N ILE A 286 14.32 16.78 -3.46
CA ILE A 286 13.88 15.41 -3.20
C ILE A 286 12.38 15.39 -2.89
N THR A 287 11.73 14.27 -3.20
CA THR A 287 10.32 14.02 -2.87
C THR A 287 10.20 13.27 -1.56
N GLY A 288 11.09 12.28 -1.34
CA GLY A 288 11.08 11.51 -0.11
C GLY A 288 12.35 10.70 0.12
N ILE A 289 12.49 10.23 1.35
CA ILE A 289 13.57 9.37 1.82
C ILE A 289 12.93 8.16 2.48
N ALA A 290 13.24 6.97 1.99
CA ALA A 290 12.79 5.71 2.57
C ALA A 290 13.95 4.74 2.67
N GLY A 291 13.86 3.74 3.54
CA GLY A 291 14.91 2.74 3.63
C GLY A 291 14.51 1.57 4.52
N LYS A 292 15.29 0.51 4.41
CA LYS A 292 15.13 -0.72 5.17
C LYS A 292 16.48 -1.21 5.67
N LYS A 293 16.45 -1.88 6.80
CA LYS A 293 17.56 -2.66 7.37
C LYS A 293 17.44 -4.14 6.98
N GLY A 294 18.48 -4.91 7.24
CA GLY A 294 18.45 -6.36 7.08
C GLY A 294 18.89 -6.83 5.71
N PHE A 295 19.89 -6.18 5.14
CA PHE A 295 20.54 -6.61 3.91
C PHE A 295 21.94 -7.14 4.17
N CYS A 296 22.43 -7.98 3.27
CA CYS A 296 23.83 -8.37 3.17
C CYS A 296 24.33 -8.17 1.75
N SER A 297 25.62 -8.07 1.59
CA SER A 297 26.29 -7.99 0.30
C SER A 297 27.22 -9.18 0.09
N ILE A 298 27.25 -9.69 -1.11
CA ILE A 298 28.17 -10.72 -1.58
C ILE A 298 29.03 -10.10 -2.67
N ASN A 299 30.28 -9.79 -2.34
CA ASN A 299 31.26 -9.26 -3.28
C ASN A 299 32.04 -10.40 -3.94
N ILE A 300 32.02 -10.47 -5.24
CA ILE A 300 32.68 -11.49 -6.06
C ILE A 300 33.79 -10.81 -6.84
N GLU A 301 35.03 -11.20 -6.61
CA GLU A 301 36.20 -10.70 -7.31
C GLU A 301 36.74 -11.76 -8.25
N LYS A 302 37.02 -11.36 -9.50
CA LYS A 302 37.64 -12.20 -10.51
C LYS A 302 38.46 -11.38 -11.49
N SER A 303 39.73 -11.69 -11.56
CA SER A 303 40.65 -11.07 -12.54
C SER A 303 40.14 -11.27 -13.97
N MET A 304 40.10 -10.18 -14.74
CA MET A 304 39.58 -10.16 -16.13
C MET A 304 38.08 -10.44 -16.24
N MET A 305 37.32 -10.20 -15.20
CA MET A 305 35.84 -10.39 -15.17
C MET A 305 35.14 -9.68 -16.34
N ASN A 306 35.56 -8.46 -16.64
CA ASN A 306 34.98 -7.63 -17.71
C ASN A 306 35.13 -8.24 -19.13
N SER A 307 36.07 -9.15 -19.32
CA SER A 307 36.27 -9.86 -20.61
C SER A 307 35.48 -11.18 -20.70
N GLU A 308 34.91 -11.65 -19.60
CA GLU A 308 34.10 -12.88 -19.54
C GLU A 308 32.65 -12.61 -19.91
N VAL A 309 32.26 -12.93 -21.16
CA VAL A 309 30.88 -12.78 -21.61
C VAL A 309 29.92 -13.63 -20.80
N GLY A 310 28.89 -13.00 -20.25
CA GLY A 310 27.84 -13.67 -19.47
C GLY A 310 28.19 -13.90 -18.00
N PHE A 311 29.25 -13.30 -17.47
CA PHE A 311 29.62 -13.42 -16.06
C PHE A 311 28.44 -13.08 -15.13
N GLY A 312 27.85 -11.87 -15.28
CA GLY A 312 26.73 -11.43 -14.45
C GLY A 312 25.53 -12.39 -14.56
N ARG A 313 25.21 -12.90 -15.75
CA ARG A 313 24.13 -13.91 -15.89
C ARG A 313 24.43 -15.18 -15.09
N LYS A 314 25.67 -15.66 -15.11
CA LYS A 314 26.05 -16.88 -14.35
C LYS A 314 25.91 -16.67 -12.85
N ILE A 315 26.29 -15.49 -12.35
CA ILE A 315 26.14 -15.14 -10.93
C ILE A 315 24.65 -15.06 -10.56
N LEU A 316 23.86 -14.28 -11.31
CA LEU A 316 22.43 -14.12 -11.01
C LEU A 316 21.64 -15.44 -11.14
N GLN A 317 22.07 -16.36 -12.01
CA GLN A 317 21.51 -17.70 -12.10
C GLN A 317 21.67 -18.50 -10.80
N VAL A 318 22.79 -18.33 -10.08
CA VAL A 318 23.00 -19.00 -8.78
C VAL A 318 21.97 -18.52 -7.75
N PHE A 319 21.65 -17.23 -7.71
CA PHE A 319 20.63 -16.70 -6.81
C PHE A 319 19.22 -17.15 -7.23
N GLU A 320 18.92 -17.14 -8.53
CA GLU A 320 17.65 -17.63 -9.07
C GLU A 320 17.41 -19.10 -8.71
N ASP A 321 18.42 -19.98 -8.88
CA ASP A 321 18.35 -21.41 -8.55
C ASP A 321 18.07 -21.65 -7.07
N GLN A 322 18.43 -20.72 -6.20
CA GLN A 322 18.13 -20.75 -4.78
C GLN A 322 16.84 -19.98 -4.40
N GLY A 323 16.16 -19.39 -5.38
CA GLY A 323 14.95 -18.61 -5.15
C GLY A 323 15.21 -17.36 -4.30
N ILE A 324 16.36 -16.68 -4.48
CA ILE A 324 16.74 -15.45 -3.81
C ILE A 324 16.64 -14.28 -4.80
N ASN A 325 15.86 -13.26 -4.46
CA ASN A 325 15.80 -12.03 -5.23
C ASN A 325 16.99 -11.12 -4.89
N PHE A 326 17.58 -10.51 -5.90
CA PHE A 326 18.57 -9.45 -5.68
C PHE A 326 17.89 -8.07 -5.61
N GLU A 327 18.48 -7.17 -4.82
CA GLU A 327 18.03 -5.79 -4.68
C GLU A 327 18.85 -4.86 -5.60
N HIS A 328 20.17 -4.92 -5.49
CA HIS A 328 21.11 -4.12 -6.29
C HIS A 328 22.32 -4.95 -6.69
N VAL A 329 22.93 -4.58 -7.84
CA VAL A 329 24.08 -5.30 -8.38
C VAL A 329 25.11 -4.31 -8.94
N PRO A 330 25.77 -3.52 -8.09
CA PRO A 330 26.88 -2.70 -8.54
C PRO A 330 28.03 -3.57 -9.04
N SER A 331 28.63 -3.19 -10.17
CA SER A 331 29.74 -3.91 -10.79
C SER A 331 30.87 -2.99 -11.20
N GLY A 332 32.10 -3.45 -10.95
CA GLY A 332 33.34 -2.84 -11.40
C GLY A 332 33.96 -3.56 -12.60
N ILE A 333 35.28 -3.41 -12.78
CA ILE A 333 36.03 -4.09 -13.84
C ILE A 333 36.25 -5.55 -13.48
N ASP A 334 36.68 -5.82 -12.25
CA ASP A 334 37.05 -7.15 -11.75
C ASP A 334 36.17 -7.55 -10.53
N THR A 335 35.11 -6.80 -10.23
CA THR A 335 34.24 -7.03 -9.08
C THR A 335 32.78 -6.92 -9.43
N MET A 336 31.95 -7.77 -8.84
CA MET A 336 30.49 -7.69 -8.88
C MET A 336 29.94 -7.96 -7.49
N THR A 337 29.14 -7.05 -6.97
CA THR A 337 28.51 -7.20 -5.65
C THR A 337 27.01 -7.41 -5.82
N VAL A 338 26.47 -8.41 -5.14
CA VAL A 338 25.02 -8.67 -5.11
C VAL A 338 24.49 -8.34 -3.74
N TYR A 339 23.50 -7.43 -3.66
CA TYR A 339 22.79 -7.10 -2.43
C TYR A 339 21.48 -7.88 -2.37
N VAL A 340 21.24 -8.56 -1.24
CA VAL A 340 20.05 -9.40 -1.01
C VAL A 340 19.53 -9.18 0.40
N HIS A 341 18.29 -9.62 0.66
CA HIS A 341 17.78 -9.70 2.03
C HIS A 341 18.57 -10.73 2.84
N GLN A 342 19.06 -10.31 4.01
CA GLN A 342 19.92 -11.14 4.87
C GLN A 342 19.22 -12.42 5.31
N ASP A 343 17.97 -12.32 5.74
CA ASP A 343 17.19 -13.49 6.22
C ASP A 343 17.02 -14.56 5.13
N GLU A 344 16.79 -14.15 3.87
CA GLU A 344 16.64 -15.07 2.74
C GLU A 344 17.96 -15.75 2.36
N PHE A 345 19.07 -15.05 2.60
CA PHE A 345 20.40 -15.51 2.25
C PHE A 345 21.01 -16.44 3.29
N GLU A 346 20.89 -16.13 4.58
CA GLU A 346 21.55 -16.85 5.70
C GLU A 346 21.25 -18.36 5.68
N GLU A 347 20.00 -18.75 5.40
CA GLU A 347 19.62 -20.16 5.30
C GLU A 347 20.24 -20.88 4.11
N LYS A 348 20.69 -20.16 3.09
CA LYS A 348 21.16 -20.69 1.79
C LYS A 348 22.61 -20.32 1.47
N GLU A 349 23.30 -19.65 2.40
CA GLU A 349 24.65 -19.11 2.23
C GLU A 349 25.61 -20.14 1.60
N GLN A 350 25.71 -21.33 2.19
CA GLN A 350 26.64 -22.37 1.71
C GLN A 350 26.33 -22.80 0.27
N GLN A 351 25.05 -22.92 -0.08
CA GLN A 351 24.61 -23.32 -1.43
C GLN A 351 24.95 -22.23 -2.46
N VAL A 352 24.72 -20.96 -2.09
CA VAL A 352 25.02 -19.81 -2.95
C VAL A 352 26.54 -19.69 -3.17
N ILE A 353 27.34 -19.71 -2.12
CA ILE A 353 28.80 -19.59 -2.22
C ILE A 353 29.39 -20.75 -3.04
N ALA A 354 28.97 -21.98 -2.77
CA ALA A 354 29.40 -23.13 -3.58
C ALA A 354 28.94 -23.04 -5.04
N GLY A 355 27.75 -22.48 -5.27
CA GLY A 355 27.20 -22.20 -6.62
C GLY A 355 28.06 -21.18 -7.36
N ILE A 356 28.43 -20.07 -6.73
CA ILE A 356 29.30 -19.03 -7.30
C ILE A 356 30.67 -19.63 -7.70
N HIS A 357 31.32 -20.39 -6.79
CA HIS A 357 32.59 -21.03 -7.09
C HIS A 357 32.50 -21.99 -8.29
N ARG A 358 31.41 -22.77 -8.41
CA ARG A 358 31.20 -23.66 -9.57
C ARG A 358 30.96 -22.89 -10.88
N ALA A 359 30.19 -21.79 -10.81
CA ALA A 359 29.73 -21.08 -12.00
C ALA A 359 30.83 -20.22 -12.63
N VAL A 360 31.68 -19.56 -11.83
CA VAL A 360 32.62 -18.54 -12.33
C VAL A 360 34.04 -18.68 -11.82
N GLN A 361 34.33 -19.57 -10.87
CA GLN A 361 35.66 -19.76 -10.27
C GLN A 361 36.30 -18.41 -9.86
N PRO A 362 35.70 -17.67 -8.90
CA PRO A 362 36.18 -16.36 -8.49
C PRO A 362 37.54 -16.46 -7.78
N ASP A 363 38.32 -15.41 -7.81
CA ASP A 363 39.55 -15.30 -7.05
C ASP A 363 39.25 -15.14 -5.55
N PHE A 364 38.19 -14.36 -5.24
CA PHE A 364 37.75 -14.10 -3.87
C PHE A 364 36.24 -13.87 -3.78
N VAL A 365 35.63 -14.29 -2.68
CA VAL A 365 34.24 -13.99 -2.33
C VAL A 365 34.20 -13.50 -0.90
N GLU A 366 33.70 -12.28 -0.71
CA GLU A 366 33.55 -11.66 0.59
C GLU A 366 32.08 -11.34 0.87
N MET A 367 31.68 -11.48 2.11
CA MET A 367 30.33 -11.15 2.56
C MET A 367 30.37 -10.09 3.65
N GLU A 368 29.40 -9.19 3.60
CA GLU A 368 29.17 -8.21 4.65
C GLU A 368 27.68 -8.22 5.01
N SER A 369 27.40 -8.45 6.30
CA SER A 369 26.04 -8.47 6.88
C SER A 369 25.70 -7.15 7.56
N ASP A 370 24.47 -7.06 8.10
CA ASP A 370 23.98 -5.92 8.86
C ASP A 370 24.01 -4.60 8.10
N LEU A 371 23.62 -4.64 6.84
CA LEU A 371 23.50 -3.48 5.98
C LEU A 371 22.07 -2.95 5.91
N ALA A 372 21.97 -1.65 5.68
CA ALA A 372 20.73 -0.94 5.39
C ALA A 372 20.83 -0.24 4.03
N LEU A 373 19.73 -0.21 3.30
CA LEU A 373 19.60 0.52 2.05
C LEU A 373 18.67 1.71 2.23
N ILE A 374 19.09 2.87 1.73
CA ILE A 374 18.36 4.13 1.79
C ILE A 374 18.13 4.63 0.36
N ALA A 375 16.88 4.87 0.00
CA ALA A 375 16.51 5.51 -1.26
C ALA A 375 16.20 6.99 -1.02
N VAL A 376 16.95 7.86 -1.68
CA VAL A 376 16.64 9.29 -1.82
C VAL A 376 15.93 9.45 -3.15
N VAL A 377 14.65 9.78 -3.12
CA VAL A 377 13.79 9.80 -4.31
C VAL A 377 13.33 11.21 -4.62
N GLY A 378 13.38 11.61 -5.88
CA GLY A 378 12.80 12.88 -6.29
C GLY A 378 13.04 13.25 -7.76
N ARG A 379 11.94 13.58 -8.45
CA ARG A 379 11.99 14.10 -9.83
C ARG A 379 12.76 15.42 -9.99
N GLY A 380 12.90 16.17 -8.87
CA GLY A 380 13.68 17.42 -8.86
C GLY A 380 15.17 17.21 -9.06
N MET A 381 15.69 16.01 -8.74
CA MET A 381 17.13 15.69 -8.86
C MET A 381 17.60 15.75 -10.30
N LYS A 382 16.80 15.33 -11.27
CA LYS A 382 17.13 15.32 -12.70
C LYS A 382 17.49 16.70 -13.26
N SER A 383 16.92 17.76 -12.70
CA SER A 383 17.13 19.14 -13.18
C SER A 383 18.05 19.95 -12.29
N GLN A 384 18.51 19.41 -11.16
CA GLN A 384 19.33 20.13 -10.19
C GLN A 384 20.73 19.56 -10.05
N ARG A 385 21.71 20.32 -10.50
CA ARG A 385 23.13 19.96 -10.37
C ARG A 385 23.54 19.94 -8.90
N GLY A 386 24.44 19.02 -8.56
CA GLY A 386 25.04 18.94 -7.22
C GLY A 386 24.19 18.19 -6.17
N THR A 387 23.04 17.61 -6.54
CA THR A 387 22.18 16.88 -5.60
C THR A 387 22.91 15.71 -4.93
N ALA A 388 23.60 14.87 -5.70
CA ALA A 388 24.40 13.77 -5.15
C ALA A 388 25.51 14.30 -4.21
N GLY A 389 26.21 15.38 -4.60
CA GLY A 389 27.22 16.00 -3.75
C GLY A 389 26.68 16.46 -2.40
N ARG A 390 25.47 17.00 -2.36
CA ARG A 390 24.76 17.39 -1.10
C ARG A 390 24.44 16.17 -0.24
N VAL A 391 23.94 15.09 -0.84
CA VAL A 391 23.67 13.84 -0.12
C VAL A 391 24.93 13.32 0.57
N PHE A 392 26.04 13.19 -0.18
CA PHE A 392 27.27 12.65 0.37
C PHE A 392 27.95 13.61 1.35
N ALA A 393 27.83 14.92 1.16
CA ALA A 393 28.30 15.90 2.14
C ALA A 393 27.54 15.77 3.46
N ALA A 394 26.22 15.58 3.43
CA ALA A 394 25.43 15.37 4.63
C ALA A 394 25.87 14.11 5.39
N LEU A 395 26.07 12.98 4.68
CA LEU A 395 26.53 11.73 5.28
C LEU A 395 27.94 11.87 5.87
N ALA A 396 28.86 12.53 5.16
CA ALA A 396 30.21 12.79 5.64
C ALA A 396 30.23 13.64 6.94
N HIS A 397 29.42 14.69 7.00
CA HIS A 397 29.27 15.53 8.21
C HIS A 397 28.64 14.76 9.39
N ALA A 398 27.78 13.79 9.08
CA ALA A 398 27.18 12.91 10.08
C ALA A 398 28.09 11.72 10.48
N HIS A 399 29.32 11.66 9.94
CA HIS A 399 30.28 10.57 10.15
C HIS A 399 29.75 9.18 9.76
N VAL A 400 28.87 9.14 8.75
CA VAL A 400 28.34 7.89 8.20
C VAL A 400 29.21 7.39 7.06
N ASN A 401 29.66 6.14 7.17
CA ASN A 401 30.40 5.47 6.10
C ASN A 401 29.45 4.91 5.05
N VAL A 402 29.68 5.25 3.78
CA VAL A 402 28.89 4.78 2.64
C VAL A 402 29.51 3.49 2.10
N LYS A 403 28.73 2.40 2.11
CA LYS A 403 29.09 1.06 1.63
C LYS A 403 28.77 0.85 0.15
N MET A 404 27.68 1.47 -0.33
CA MET A 404 27.19 1.32 -1.70
C MET A 404 26.59 2.64 -2.19
N ILE A 405 26.73 2.89 -3.47
CA ILE A 405 26.03 3.97 -4.19
C ILE A 405 25.52 3.37 -5.51
N ASP A 406 24.23 3.54 -5.75
CA ASP A 406 23.61 3.20 -7.02
C ASP A 406 22.69 4.34 -7.48
N GLN A 407 22.86 4.79 -8.72
CA GLN A 407 22.01 5.80 -9.35
C GLN A 407 21.81 5.44 -10.82
N GLY A 408 20.62 4.96 -11.16
CA GLY A 408 20.28 4.60 -12.52
C GLY A 408 20.13 5.81 -13.46
N SER A 409 20.07 5.56 -14.75
CA SER A 409 19.94 6.59 -15.81
C SER A 409 18.63 7.39 -15.74
N SER A 410 17.65 6.95 -14.96
CA SER A 410 16.41 7.69 -14.71
C SER A 410 16.63 8.96 -13.88
N GLU A 411 17.73 9.00 -13.09
CA GLU A 411 18.05 10.05 -12.11
C GLU A 411 16.90 10.32 -11.12
N LEU A 412 16.01 9.35 -10.95
CA LEU A 412 14.83 9.48 -10.08
C LEU A 412 15.16 9.19 -8.62
N ASN A 413 16.16 8.33 -8.39
CA ASN A 413 16.59 7.92 -7.07
C ASN A 413 18.13 7.89 -6.98
N ILE A 414 18.61 7.96 -5.74
CA ILE A 414 19.97 7.59 -5.33
C ILE A 414 19.80 6.57 -4.22
N ILE A 415 20.34 5.37 -4.43
CA ILE A 415 20.34 4.32 -3.41
C ILE A 415 21.68 4.31 -2.71
N ILE A 416 21.66 4.24 -1.39
CA ILE A 416 22.84 4.33 -0.54
C ILE A 416 22.82 3.15 0.43
N GLY A 417 23.87 2.36 0.43
CA GLY A 417 24.13 1.32 1.42
C GLY A 417 24.93 1.88 2.58
N VAL A 418 24.50 1.59 3.82
CA VAL A 418 25.18 1.95 5.05
C VAL A 418 25.09 0.78 6.04
N GLU A 419 25.85 0.80 7.12
CA GLU A 419 25.66 -0.16 8.21
C GLU A 419 24.31 0.06 8.92
N ASN A 420 23.68 -1.01 9.40
CA ASN A 420 22.40 -0.94 10.10
C ASN A 420 22.37 0.06 11.26
N ARG A 421 23.51 0.20 11.98
CA ARG A 421 23.64 1.14 13.12
C ARG A 421 23.60 2.62 12.69
N ASP A 422 23.99 2.92 11.47
CA ASP A 422 24.07 4.29 10.95
C ASP A 422 22.81 4.73 10.21
N PHE A 423 21.85 3.84 10.05
CA PHE A 423 20.65 4.04 9.21
C PHE A 423 19.86 5.28 9.60
N GLU A 424 19.46 5.41 10.87
CA GLU A 424 18.63 6.54 11.32
C GLU A 424 19.42 7.86 11.23
N THR A 425 20.71 7.83 11.56
CA THR A 425 21.60 9.00 11.46
C THR A 425 21.73 9.48 10.02
N ALA A 426 21.89 8.53 9.09
CA ALA A 426 21.96 8.83 7.66
C ALA A 426 20.67 9.45 7.11
N VAL A 427 19.52 8.85 7.43
CA VAL A 427 18.19 9.34 7.02
C VAL A 427 17.98 10.76 7.53
N LYS A 428 18.26 11.01 8.82
CA LYS A 428 18.12 12.34 9.43
C LYS A 428 19.03 13.37 8.78
N ALA A 429 20.30 13.06 8.57
CA ALA A 429 21.26 13.96 7.94
C ALA A 429 20.83 14.39 6.51
N ILE A 430 20.32 13.41 5.73
CA ILE A 430 19.79 13.69 4.39
C ILE A 430 18.53 14.55 4.47
N TYR A 431 17.63 14.28 5.42
CA TYR A 431 16.43 15.09 5.62
C TYR A 431 16.79 16.55 5.94
N ASP A 432 17.67 16.76 6.91
CA ASP A 432 18.04 18.08 7.40
C ASP A 432 18.63 18.97 6.26
N ILE A 433 19.46 18.40 5.38
CA ILE A 433 20.08 19.19 4.29
C ILE A 433 19.11 19.56 3.17
N PHE A 434 18.06 18.74 2.92
CA PHE A 434 17.14 19.00 1.81
C PHE A 434 15.85 19.69 2.23
N VAL A 435 15.43 19.54 3.49
CA VAL A 435 14.13 20.04 3.98
C VAL A 435 14.30 21.17 4.96
N GLU A 436 15.20 21.05 5.94
CA GLU A 436 15.39 22.06 6.98
C GLU A 436 16.31 23.18 6.53
N THR A 437 17.43 22.85 5.90
CA THR A 437 18.46 23.86 5.54
C THR A 437 18.12 24.59 4.24
N GLN A 438 17.39 23.99 3.31
CA GLN A 438 16.97 24.53 1.99
C GLN A 438 18.13 25.18 1.18
N LEU A 439 19.37 24.68 1.30
CA LEU A 439 20.53 25.17 0.59
C LEU A 439 20.50 24.81 -0.91
#